data_762830707361ce69b29d83eb8bcb14dc
#
_entry.id   762830707361ce69b29d83eb8bcb14dc
#
_cell.length_a   1.000
_cell.length_b   1.000
_cell.length_c   1.000
_cell.angle_alpha   90.00
_cell.angle_beta   90.00
_cell.angle_gamma   90.00
#
_symmetry.space_group_name_H-M   'P 1'
#
loop_
_entity.id
_entity.type
_entity.pdbx_description
1 polymer ?
#
loop_
_entity_poly.entity_id
_entity_poly.type
_entity_poly.pdbx_seq_one_letter_code
_entity_poly.pdbx_strand_id
1 'polypeptide(L)'
;MNVWSGRRVLQSAAIIGGLALCAPVSGQQRQPSESQIRDALEKISPSLVRIHVVTYGYEEGREVKREASGSGTIISAEGHVLTNHHVAGRTRSLTCTLADREEMAADLVGTDPLSDIAVIKLRPEKPRAFPVAHFGDAAKLEVGDPVMALGSPLALSQSVTMGIVSNTEMIMCAGNPLQESSSISSTTSRCPARTA
;
A
#
# COMPACT_ATOMS: atom_id res chain seq x y z
N MET A 1 55.16 55.36 52.71
CA MET A 1 55.58 54.31 53.64
C MET A 1 54.66 53.15 53.54
N ASN A 2 55.24 52.00 53.45
CA ASN A 2 54.66 50.65 53.39
C ASN A 2 54.25 50.08 52.00
N VAL A 3 55.21 49.38 51.51
CA VAL A 3 55.24 48.40 50.47
C VAL A 3 54.45 47.15 50.91
N TRP A 4 53.53 46.64 50.05
CA TRP A 4 53.07 45.24 50.20
C TRP A 4 53.09 44.54 48.84
N SER A 5 54.02 43.60 48.74
CA SER A 5 54.21 42.70 47.63
C SER A 5 53.21 41.58 47.72
N GLY A 6 52.36 41.44 46.71
CA GLY A 6 51.45 40.32 46.59
C GLY A 6 51.84 39.47 45.41
N ARG A 7 52.33 38.27 45.65
CA ARG A 7 52.66 37.23 44.69
C ARG A 7 51.39 36.80 43.93
N ARG A 8 51.44 36.89 42.65
CA ARG A 8 50.41 36.28 41.75
C ARG A 8 50.70 34.79 41.63
N VAL A 9 49.79 33.96 42.15
CA VAL A 9 49.76 32.55 41.94
C VAL A 9 48.99 32.33 40.60
N LEU A 10 49.70 31.88 39.56
CA LEU A 10 49.12 31.43 38.32
C LEU A 10 48.53 30.05 38.60
N GLN A 11 47.19 29.98 38.68
CA GLN A 11 46.47 28.72 38.59
C GLN A 11 46.21 28.40 37.10
N SER A 12 46.94 27.43 36.58
CA SER A 12 46.72 26.84 35.27
C SER A 12 45.49 25.95 35.32
N ALA A 13 44.36 26.45 34.85
CA ALA A 13 43.18 25.63 34.61
C ALA A 13 43.39 24.82 33.31
N ALA A 14 43.66 23.55 33.48
CA ALA A 14 43.67 22.60 32.36
C ALA A 14 42.22 22.36 31.91
N ILE A 15 41.82 22.96 30.80
CA ILE A 15 40.56 22.63 30.10
C ILE A 15 40.77 21.30 29.38
N ILE A 16 40.30 20.20 29.98
CA ILE A 16 40.18 18.91 29.31
C ILE A 16 39.01 19.02 28.33
N GLY A 17 39.31 19.37 27.10
CA GLY A 17 38.36 19.32 26.00
C GLY A 17 37.98 17.87 25.70
N GLY A 18 36.82 17.44 26.18
CA GLY A 18 36.20 16.18 25.78
C GLY A 18 35.79 16.25 24.30
N LEU A 19 36.65 15.74 23.41
CA LEU A 19 36.24 15.47 22.03
C LEU A 19 35.23 14.31 22.07
N ALA A 20 33.95 14.63 22.07
CA ALA A 20 32.91 13.64 21.79
C ALA A 20 33.11 13.16 20.34
N LEU A 21 33.71 11.99 20.17
CA LEU A 21 33.68 11.29 18.89
C LEU A 21 32.23 10.94 18.59
N CYS A 22 31.57 11.82 17.81
CA CYS A 22 30.32 11.51 17.18
C CYS A 22 30.65 10.51 16.06
N ALA A 23 30.59 9.21 16.36
CA ALA A 23 30.68 8.18 15.34
C ALA A 23 29.53 8.42 14.35
N PRO A 24 29.77 8.46 13.03
CA PRO A 24 28.71 8.56 12.07
C PRO A 24 27.86 7.30 12.26
N VAL A 25 26.61 7.49 12.67
CA VAL A 25 25.59 6.42 12.60
C VAL A 25 25.37 6.21 11.12
N SER A 26 26.08 5.26 10.55
CA SER A 26 25.82 4.76 9.19
C SER A 26 24.53 3.97 9.22
N GLY A 27 23.43 4.67 9.37
CA GLY A 27 22.10 4.17 9.06
C GLY A 27 22.03 3.94 7.56
N GLN A 28 22.49 2.78 7.12
CA GLN A 28 22.34 2.34 5.75
C GLN A 28 20.84 2.12 5.57
N GLN A 29 20.13 3.14 5.11
CA GLN A 29 18.74 3.00 4.67
C GLN A 29 18.75 1.88 3.63
N ARG A 30 18.05 0.80 3.92
CA ARG A 30 17.82 -0.32 3.00
C ARG A 30 16.87 0.13 1.89
N GLN A 31 17.29 1.11 1.09
CA GLN A 31 16.55 1.42 -0.12
C GLN A 31 16.79 0.29 -1.12
N PRO A 32 15.73 -0.26 -1.71
CA PRO A 32 15.87 -1.28 -2.74
C PRO A 32 16.64 -0.69 -3.92
N SER A 33 17.54 -1.48 -4.52
CA SER A 33 18.23 -1.09 -5.73
C SER A 33 17.24 -1.01 -6.91
N GLU A 34 17.61 -0.26 -7.96
CA GLU A 34 16.78 -0.20 -9.18
C GLU A 34 16.50 -1.60 -9.77
N SER A 35 17.47 -2.52 -9.70
CA SER A 35 17.27 -3.89 -10.17
C SER A 35 16.22 -4.62 -9.34
N GLN A 36 16.26 -4.50 -8.01
CA GLN A 36 15.26 -5.13 -7.14
C GLN A 36 13.84 -4.58 -7.39
N ILE A 37 13.72 -3.28 -7.63
CA ILE A 37 12.45 -2.66 -7.99
C ILE A 37 11.95 -3.22 -9.32
N ARG A 38 12.81 -3.27 -10.33
CA ARG A 38 12.47 -3.79 -11.66
C ARG A 38 12.05 -5.25 -11.61
N ASP A 39 12.82 -6.09 -10.92
CA ASP A 39 12.51 -7.52 -10.76
C ASP A 39 11.17 -7.74 -10.05
N ALA A 40 10.88 -6.92 -9.03
CA ALA A 40 9.60 -6.99 -8.33
C ALA A 40 8.43 -6.58 -9.23
N LEU A 41 8.60 -5.52 -10.04
CA LEU A 41 7.60 -5.07 -11.01
C LEU A 41 7.35 -6.11 -12.11
N GLU A 42 8.40 -6.71 -12.67
CA GLU A 42 8.28 -7.75 -13.69
C GLU A 42 7.49 -8.97 -13.17
N LYS A 43 7.69 -9.34 -11.91
CA LYS A 43 7.00 -10.47 -11.29
C LYS A 43 5.52 -10.21 -11.04
N ILE A 44 5.17 -8.99 -10.59
CA ILE A 44 3.81 -8.71 -10.14
C ILE A 44 2.91 -8.14 -11.25
N SER A 45 3.47 -7.36 -12.20
CA SER A 45 2.70 -6.68 -13.23
C SER A 45 1.77 -7.57 -14.05
N PRO A 46 2.16 -8.82 -14.41
CA PRO A 46 1.25 -9.69 -15.16
C PRO A 46 -0.01 -10.08 -14.40
N SER A 47 0.02 -10.09 -13.07
CA SER A 47 -1.11 -10.43 -12.20
C SER A 47 -2.00 -9.24 -11.84
N LEU A 48 -1.62 -8.02 -12.22
CA LEU A 48 -2.42 -6.84 -11.96
C LEU A 48 -3.49 -6.65 -13.04
N VAL A 49 -4.70 -6.30 -12.60
CA VAL A 49 -5.83 -6.01 -13.49
C VAL A 49 -6.42 -4.65 -13.17
N ARG A 50 -6.82 -3.93 -14.21
CA ARG A 50 -7.67 -2.76 -14.07
C ARG A 50 -9.13 -3.22 -14.15
N ILE A 51 -9.94 -2.74 -13.23
CA ILE A 51 -11.36 -3.07 -13.14
C ILE A 51 -12.15 -1.83 -13.55
N HIS A 52 -12.95 -1.95 -14.58
CA HIS A 52 -13.93 -0.95 -14.98
C HIS A 52 -15.31 -1.40 -14.50
N VAL A 53 -16.01 -0.49 -13.85
CA VAL A 53 -17.26 -0.77 -13.15
C VAL A 53 -18.35 0.13 -13.68
N VAL A 54 -19.51 -0.45 -13.93
CA VAL A 54 -20.73 0.29 -14.23
C VAL A 54 -21.73 0.09 -13.10
N THR A 55 -22.14 1.20 -12.50
CA THR A 55 -23.21 1.24 -11.49
C THR A 55 -24.34 2.12 -11.99
N TYR A 56 -25.52 1.91 -11.45
CA TYR A 56 -26.69 2.77 -11.69
C TYR A 56 -27.11 3.38 -10.35
N GLY A 57 -27.30 4.67 -10.35
CA GLY A 57 -27.83 5.43 -9.22
C GLY A 57 -29.10 6.17 -9.63
N TYR A 58 -29.81 6.76 -8.66
CA TYR A 58 -30.95 7.61 -8.94
C TYR A 58 -30.60 9.04 -8.52
N GLU A 59 -30.76 9.99 -9.45
CA GLU A 59 -30.64 11.42 -9.20
C GLU A 59 -31.96 12.06 -9.66
N GLU A 60 -32.61 12.79 -8.77
CA GLU A 60 -33.90 13.46 -9.05
C GLU A 60 -34.97 12.53 -9.66
N GLY A 61 -34.97 11.25 -9.23
CA GLY A 61 -35.93 10.25 -9.74
C GLY A 61 -35.59 9.66 -11.10
N ARG A 62 -34.44 10.01 -11.69
CA ARG A 62 -33.94 9.44 -12.95
C ARG A 62 -32.79 8.48 -12.68
N GLU A 63 -32.77 7.36 -13.39
CA GLU A 63 -31.64 6.43 -13.36
C GLU A 63 -30.43 7.06 -14.07
N VAL A 64 -29.31 7.18 -13.35
CA VAL A 64 -28.05 7.72 -13.87
C VAL A 64 -27.00 6.62 -13.88
N LYS A 65 -26.39 6.39 -15.05
CA LYS A 65 -25.23 5.51 -15.22
C LYS A 65 -23.99 6.19 -14.67
N ARG A 66 -23.29 5.50 -13.78
CA ARG A 66 -22.01 5.95 -13.24
C ARG A 66 -20.93 4.93 -13.58
N GLU A 67 -19.80 5.42 -14.00
CA GLU A 67 -18.62 4.60 -14.31
C GLU A 67 -17.51 4.92 -13.34
N ALA A 68 -16.83 3.88 -12.87
CA ALA A 68 -15.69 3.98 -11.98
C ALA A 68 -14.61 2.99 -12.39
N SER A 69 -13.40 3.22 -11.93
CA SER A 69 -12.28 2.32 -12.17
C SER A 69 -11.60 1.99 -10.84
N GLY A 70 -11.10 0.77 -10.75
CA GLY A 70 -10.30 0.30 -9.64
C GLY A 70 -9.19 -0.62 -10.10
N SER A 71 -8.47 -1.16 -9.16
CA SER A 71 -7.41 -2.13 -9.38
C SER A 71 -7.73 -3.43 -8.68
N GLY A 72 -7.20 -4.53 -9.21
CA GLY A 72 -7.28 -5.85 -8.60
C GLY A 72 -6.03 -6.65 -8.89
N THR A 73 -5.90 -7.76 -8.17
CA THR A 73 -4.76 -8.66 -8.28
C THR A 73 -5.25 -10.08 -8.46
N ILE A 74 -4.76 -10.78 -9.49
CA ILE A 74 -5.10 -12.17 -9.76
C ILE A 74 -4.45 -13.05 -8.68
N ILE A 75 -5.25 -13.81 -7.96
CA ILE A 75 -4.83 -14.64 -6.82
C ILE A 75 -4.95 -16.15 -7.08
N SER A 76 -5.48 -16.55 -8.23
CA SER A 76 -5.54 -17.96 -8.64
C SER A 76 -5.41 -18.13 -10.15
N ALA A 77 -4.88 -19.28 -10.57
CA ALA A 77 -4.73 -19.62 -11.99
C ALA A 77 -6.07 -19.74 -12.73
N GLU A 78 -7.15 -19.96 -12.00
CA GLU A 78 -8.51 -20.00 -12.54
C GLU A 78 -9.09 -18.60 -12.80
N GLY A 79 -8.37 -17.53 -12.41
CA GLY A 79 -8.75 -16.13 -12.63
C GLY A 79 -9.60 -15.50 -11.52
N HIS A 80 -9.41 -15.91 -10.26
CA HIS A 80 -9.94 -15.15 -9.14
C HIS A 80 -9.09 -13.90 -8.92
N VAL A 81 -9.76 -12.77 -8.76
CA VAL A 81 -9.13 -11.46 -8.57
C VAL A 81 -9.56 -10.89 -7.24
N LEU A 82 -8.60 -10.51 -6.44
CA LEU A 82 -8.81 -9.77 -5.19
C LEU A 82 -8.88 -8.28 -5.49
N THR A 83 -9.91 -7.63 -4.98
CA THR A 83 -10.13 -6.18 -5.10
C THR A 83 -10.84 -5.65 -3.86
N ASN A 84 -11.24 -4.39 -3.85
CA ASN A 84 -11.96 -3.78 -2.73
C ASN A 84 -13.49 -3.87 -2.92
N HIS A 85 -14.20 -3.91 -1.77
CA HIS A 85 -15.65 -3.86 -1.75
C HIS A 85 -16.18 -2.58 -2.41
N HIS A 86 -15.60 -1.42 -2.10
CA HIS A 86 -16.05 -0.15 -2.68
C HIS A 86 -15.87 -0.09 -4.21
N VAL A 87 -14.99 -0.94 -4.79
CA VAL A 87 -14.84 -1.08 -6.24
C VAL A 87 -15.91 -2.01 -6.83
N ALA A 88 -16.04 -3.24 -6.31
CA ALA A 88 -16.82 -4.31 -6.94
C ALA A 88 -18.14 -4.65 -6.25
N GLY A 89 -18.34 -4.21 -4.99
CA GLY A 89 -19.43 -4.72 -4.14
C GLY A 89 -20.84 -4.30 -4.53
N ARG A 90 -21.03 -3.26 -5.33
CA ARG A 90 -22.35 -2.72 -5.73
C ARG A 90 -22.47 -2.49 -7.23
N THR A 91 -21.90 -3.38 -8.02
CA THR A 91 -21.80 -3.19 -9.46
C THR A 91 -22.80 -4.04 -10.22
N ARG A 92 -23.24 -3.53 -11.37
CA ARG A 92 -24.08 -4.28 -12.30
C ARG A 92 -23.25 -5.01 -13.36
N SER A 93 -22.14 -4.43 -13.75
CA SER A 93 -21.20 -5.06 -14.66
C SER A 93 -19.76 -4.73 -14.27
N LEU A 94 -18.91 -5.72 -14.47
CA LEU A 94 -17.47 -5.66 -14.21
C LEU A 94 -16.76 -6.04 -15.50
N THR A 95 -15.86 -5.18 -15.96
CA THR A 95 -14.94 -5.47 -17.07
C THR A 95 -13.52 -5.31 -16.56
N CYS A 96 -12.71 -6.34 -16.74
CA CYS A 96 -11.31 -6.34 -16.31
C CYS A 96 -10.42 -6.23 -17.54
N THR A 97 -9.46 -5.29 -17.50
CA THR A 97 -8.38 -5.17 -18.48
C THR A 97 -7.11 -5.74 -17.86
N LEU A 98 -6.53 -6.74 -18.49
CA LEU A 98 -5.32 -7.43 -18.05
C LEU A 98 -4.07 -6.67 -18.49
N ALA A 99 -2.89 -7.15 -18.05
CA ALA A 99 -1.61 -6.55 -18.40
C ALA A 99 -1.30 -6.56 -19.91
N ASP A 100 -1.77 -7.57 -20.64
CA ASP A 100 -1.68 -7.69 -22.11
C ASP A 100 -2.72 -6.85 -22.86
N ARG A 101 -3.53 -6.05 -22.12
CA ARG A 101 -4.63 -5.21 -22.61
C ARG A 101 -5.86 -5.98 -23.09
N GLU A 102 -5.92 -7.28 -22.88
CA GLU A 102 -7.13 -8.05 -23.12
C GLU A 102 -8.21 -7.61 -22.13
N GLU A 103 -9.42 -7.41 -22.65
CA GLU A 103 -10.58 -7.06 -21.82
C GLU A 103 -11.50 -8.26 -21.71
N MET A 104 -11.97 -8.52 -20.51
CA MET A 104 -12.93 -9.59 -20.27
C MET A 104 -13.91 -9.23 -19.16
N ALA A 105 -15.09 -9.81 -19.24
CA ALA A 105 -16.09 -9.69 -18.20
C ALA A 105 -15.66 -10.42 -16.93
N ALA A 106 -16.17 -9.99 -15.80
CA ALA A 106 -15.99 -10.67 -14.52
C ALA A 106 -17.29 -10.72 -13.72
N ASP A 107 -17.38 -11.70 -12.83
CA ASP A 107 -18.48 -11.87 -11.89
C ASP A 107 -18.03 -11.63 -10.49
N LEU A 108 -18.89 -11.04 -9.67
CA LEU A 108 -18.69 -10.95 -8.23
C LEU A 108 -18.89 -12.33 -7.60
N VAL A 109 -17.85 -12.85 -6.95
CA VAL A 109 -17.89 -14.12 -6.21
C VAL A 109 -18.37 -13.88 -4.78
N GLY A 110 -17.82 -12.86 -4.13
CA GLY A 110 -18.16 -12.50 -2.78
C GLY A 110 -17.53 -11.19 -2.35
N THR A 111 -18.06 -10.61 -1.29
CA THR A 111 -17.58 -9.33 -0.78
C THR A 111 -17.83 -9.22 0.72
N ASP A 112 -16.92 -8.54 1.40
CA ASP A 112 -17.04 -8.15 2.81
C ASP A 112 -16.91 -6.62 2.92
N PRO A 113 -18.03 -5.92 3.21
CA PRO A 113 -18.02 -4.47 3.40
C PRO A 113 -17.22 -4.00 4.62
N LEU A 114 -17.07 -4.86 5.65
CA LEU A 114 -16.40 -4.47 6.89
C LEU A 114 -14.89 -4.41 6.73
N SER A 115 -14.33 -5.34 5.96
CA SER A 115 -12.90 -5.37 5.64
C SER A 115 -12.56 -4.65 4.33
N ASP A 116 -13.57 -4.15 3.61
CA ASP A 116 -13.46 -3.58 2.27
C ASP A 116 -12.79 -4.53 1.27
N ILE A 117 -13.11 -5.82 1.34
CA ILE A 117 -12.59 -6.86 0.45
C ILE A 117 -13.67 -7.36 -0.48
N ALA A 118 -13.32 -7.62 -1.73
CA ALA A 118 -14.14 -8.33 -2.70
C ALA A 118 -13.30 -9.30 -3.52
N VAL A 119 -13.92 -10.39 -3.94
CA VAL A 119 -13.36 -11.35 -4.89
C VAL A 119 -14.26 -11.41 -6.11
N ILE A 120 -13.66 -11.23 -7.27
CA ILE A 120 -14.33 -11.38 -8.55
C ILE A 120 -13.68 -12.51 -9.35
N LYS A 121 -14.40 -13.05 -10.34
CA LYS A 121 -13.97 -14.14 -11.21
C LYS A 121 -13.97 -13.69 -12.65
N LEU A 122 -12.81 -13.76 -13.29
CA LEU A 122 -12.67 -13.50 -14.74
C LEU A 122 -13.40 -14.55 -15.56
N ARG A 123 -14.02 -14.12 -16.66
CA ARG A 123 -14.71 -14.97 -17.64
C ARG A 123 -13.95 -14.99 -18.97
N PRO A 124 -12.92 -15.83 -19.11
CA PRO A 124 -12.25 -15.97 -20.39
C PRO A 124 -13.14 -16.69 -21.42
N GLU A 125 -13.06 -16.27 -22.67
CA GLU A 125 -13.80 -16.96 -23.77
C GLU A 125 -13.33 -18.41 -23.96
N LYS A 126 -12.04 -18.66 -23.69
CA LYS A 126 -11.44 -20.01 -23.76
C LYS A 126 -10.74 -20.32 -22.44
N PRO A 127 -10.80 -21.58 -21.98
CA PRO A 127 -10.06 -21.99 -20.78
C PRO A 127 -8.58 -21.64 -20.90
N ARG A 128 -8.07 -20.91 -19.91
CA ARG A 128 -6.65 -20.51 -19.81
C ARG A 128 -6.22 -20.40 -18.35
N ALA A 129 -4.93 -20.51 -18.11
CA ALA A 129 -4.34 -20.21 -16.82
C ALA A 129 -3.93 -18.73 -16.78
N PHE A 130 -4.12 -18.10 -15.63
CA PHE A 130 -3.76 -16.71 -15.40
C PHE A 130 -2.49 -16.61 -14.56
N PRO A 131 -1.67 -15.55 -14.74
CA PRO A 131 -0.54 -15.28 -13.87
C PRO A 131 -1.04 -14.91 -12.46
N VAL A 132 -0.42 -15.50 -11.44
CA VAL A 132 -0.88 -15.39 -10.04
C VAL A 132 0.12 -14.59 -9.23
N ALA A 133 -0.38 -13.65 -8.44
CA ALA A 133 0.40 -12.98 -7.38
C ALA A 133 0.51 -13.89 -6.15
N HIS A 134 1.70 -13.98 -5.59
CA HIS A 134 1.93 -14.72 -4.35
C HIS A 134 1.75 -13.80 -3.15
N PHE A 135 1.01 -14.29 -2.14
CA PHE A 135 0.87 -13.59 -0.88
C PHE A 135 2.17 -13.66 -0.07
N GLY A 136 2.57 -12.52 0.48
CA GLY A 136 3.63 -12.44 1.48
C GLY A 136 3.08 -12.68 2.90
N ASP A 137 4.00 -12.85 3.83
CA ASP A 137 3.68 -12.97 5.25
C ASP A 137 3.80 -11.58 5.90
N ALA A 138 2.66 -10.96 6.18
CA ALA A 138 2.60 -9.63 6.78
C ALA A 138 3.18 -9.59 8.21
N ALA A 139 3.23 -10.72 8.91
CA ALA A 139 3.82 -10.79 10.27
C ALA A 139 5.35 -10.62 10.27
N LYS A 140 5.99 -10.71 9.11
CA LYS A 140 7.43 -10.49 8.95
C LYS A 140 7.81 -9.06 8.58
N LEU A 141 6.82 -8.19 8.36
CA LEU A 141 7.07 -6.79 8.03
C LEU A 141 7.47 -6.02 9.29
N GLU A 142 8.51 -5.22 9.15
CA GLU A 142 8.99 -4.32 10.19
C GLU A 142 8.76 -2.86 9.78
N VAL A 143 8.58 -1.99 10.77
CA VAL A 143 8.50 -0.54 10.53
C VAL A 143 9.82 -0.07 9.89
N GLY A 144 9.72 0.62 8.76
CA GLY A 144 10.87 1.06 7.98
C GLY A 144 11.18 0.18 6.76
N ASP A 145 10.56 -1.00 6.63
CA ASP A 145 10.73 -1.84 5.44
C ASP A 145 10.23 -1.13 4.18
N PRO A 146 10.98 -1.19 3.07
CA PRO A 146 10.53 -0.60 1.82
C PRO A 146 9.36 -1.39 1.23
N VAL A 147 8.34 -0.68 0.79
CA VAL A 147 7.15 -1.24 0.15
C VAL A 147 6.81 -0.47 -1.12
N MET A 148 6.13 -1.14 -2.04
CA MET A 148 5.59 -0.51 -3.25
C MET A 148 4.09 -0.71 -3.30
N ALA A 149 3.37 0.36 -3.62
CA ALA A 149 1.97 0.29 -3.99
C ALA A 149 1.85 0.34 -5.51
N LEU A 150 1.13 -0.65 -6.07
CA LEU A 150 0.87 -0.76 -7.49
C LEU A 150 -0.63 -0.71 -7.73
N GLY A 151 -1.04 0.07 -8.71
CA GLY A 151 -2.44 0.19 -9.09
C GLY A 151 -2.62 0.90 -10.42
N SER A 152 -3.86 1.05 -10.84
CA SER A 152 -4.24 1.83 -12.02
C SER A 152 -5.29 2.88 -11.61
N PRO A 153 -4.91 3.89 -10.80
CA PRO A 153 -5.84 4.92 -10.38
C PRO A 153 -6.31 5.73 -11.60
N LEU A 154 -7.58 6.15 -11.58
CA LEU A 154 -8.18 7.06 -12.56
C LEU A 154 -8.04 6.64 -14.04
N ALA A 155 -8.05 5.34 -14.33
CA ALA A 155 -7.90 4.78 -15.68
C ALA A 155 -6.59 5.19 -16.42
N LEU A 156 -5.62 5.75 -15.70
CA LEU A 156 -4.28 6.02 -16.20
C LEU A 156 -3.43 4.74 -16.23
N SER A 157 -2.28 4.81 -16.90
CA SER A 157 -1.29 3.72 -16.92
C SER A 157 -0.94 3.27 -15.51
N GLN A 158 -0.48 2.03 -15.37
CA GLN A 158 0.02 1.47 -14.11
C GLN A 158 0.84 2.50 -13.33
N SER A 159 0.40 2.82 -12.10
CA SER A 159 1.12 3.72 -11.21
C SER A 159 1.88 2.90 -10.17
N VAL A 160 3.12 3.26 -9.95
CA VAL A 160 3.99 2.70 -8.92
C VAL A 160 4.35 3.79 -7.93
N THR A 161 4.06 3.56 -6.67
CA THR A 161 4.46 4.47 -5.59
C THR A 161 5.30 3.69 -4.60
N MET A 162 6.42 4.27 -4.19
CA MET A 162 7.29 3.68 -3.18
C MET A 162 7.09 4.36 -1.83
N GLY A 163 7.21 3.59 -0.79
CA GLY A 163 7.12 4.06 0.59
C GLY A 163 7.81 3.09 1.54
N ILE A 164 7.59 3.31 2.81
CA ILE A 164 8.03 2.42 3.89
C ILE A 164 6.84 2.00 4.75
N VAL A 165 6.95 0.87 5.40
CA VAL A 165 5.99 0.46 6.43
C VAL A 165 6.08 1.46 7.58
N SER A 166 5.01 2.20 7.81
CA SER A 166 4.96 3.22 8.87
C SER A 166 4.46 2.66 10.20
N ASN A 167 3.61 1.62 10.15
CA ASN A 167 3.02 0.97 11.31
C ASN A 167 2.57 -0.45 10.94
N THR A 168 2.80 -1.42 11.81
CA THR A 168 2.40 -2.81 11.63
C THR A 168 1.16 -3.20 12.46
N GLU A 169 0.71 -2.32 13.35
CA GLU A 169 -0.37 -2.58 14.31
C GLU A 169 -1.62 -1.69 14.08
N MET A 170 -1.65 -0.93 12.99
CA MET A 170 -2.78 -0.04 12.73
C MET A 170 -4.02 -0.83 12.33
N ILE A 171 -5.06 -0.74 13.14
CA ILE A 171 -6.39 -1.27 12.85
C ILE A 171 -7.23 -0.13 12.25
N MET A 172 -7.61 -0.26 10.99
CA MET A 172 -8.54 0.67 10.34
C MET A 172 -9.88 -0.04 10.14
N CYS A 173 -10.92 0.48 10.78
CA CYS A 173 -12.29 0.02 10.53
C CYS A 173 -12.87 0.79 9.33
N ALA A 174 -13.49 0.09 8.39
CA ALA A 174 -14.21 0.71 7.28
C ALA A 174 -15.27 1.68 7.80
N GLY A 175 -15.29 2.90 7.28
CA GLY A 175 -16.21 3.96 7.71
C GLY A 175 -15.59 5.06 8.56
N ASN A 176 -14.29 5.07 8.77
CA ASN A 176 -13.61 6.19 9.40
C ASN A 176 -13.37 7.29 8.35
N PRO A 177 -13.84 8.55 8.58
CA PRO A 177 -13.68 9.66 7.62
C PRO A 177 -12.22 10.03 7.33
N LEU A 178 -11.25 9.51 8.07
CA LEU A 178 -9.81 9.68 7.80
C LEU A 178 -9.28 8.74 6.71
N GLN A 179 -10.10 7.82 6.19
CA GLN A 179 -9.71 6.84 5.18
C GLN A 179 -9.61 7.43 3.77
N GLU A 180 -10.24 8.58 3.51
CA GLU A 180 -10.22 9.22 2.19
C GLU A 180 -8.90 9.91 1.84
N SER A 181 -8.01 10.14 2.81
CA SER A 181 -6.80 10.94 2.59
C SER A 181 -5.46 10.19 2.62
N SER A 182 -5.43 8.88 2.91
CA SER A 182 -4.19 8.12 2.99
C SER A 182 -4.27 6.80 2.24
N SER A 183 -3.99 6.83 0.96
CA SER A 183 -4.03 5.69 0.05
C SER A 183 -2.80 4.76 0.13
N ILE A 184 -2.06 4.76 1.21
CA ILE A 184 -0.93 3.85 1.40
C ILE A 184 -0.90 3.40 2.86
N SER A 185 -1.70 2.39 3.19
CA SER A 185 -1.48 1.60 4.39
C SER A 185 -1.60 0.13 4.04
N SER A 186 -0.55 -0.63 4.28
CA SER A 186 -0.61 -2.08 4.25
C SER A 186 -1.60 -2.53 5.33
N THR A 187 -2.81 -2.87 4.92
CA THR A 187 -3.89 -3.21 5.82
C THR A 187 -3.76 -4.65 6.25
N THR A 188 -3.18 -4.91 7.41
CA THR A 188 -3.50 -6.11 8.17
C THR A 188 -4.65 -5.77 9.10
N SER A 189 -5.87 -5.93 8.62
CA SER A 189 -7.06 -5.70 9.42
C SER A 189 -7.39 -6.93 10.26
N ARG A 190 -7.10 -6.87 11.58
CA ARG A 190 -7.83 -7.67 12.56
C ARG A 190 -8.83 -6.74 13.25
N CYS A 191 -10.09 -6.89 12.89
CA CYS A 191 -11.18 -6.32 13.69
C CYS A 191 -11.35 -7.20 14.95
N PRO A 192 -11.25 -6.67 16.18
CA PRO A 192 -11.56 -7.47 17.35
C PRO A 192 -13.04 -7.82 17.33
N ALA A 193 -13.35 -9.11 17.50
CA ALA A 193 -14.72 -9.57 17.72
C ALA A 193 -15.33 -8.79 18.88
N ARG A 194 -16.46 -8.13 18.65
CA ARG A 194 -17.28 -7.58 19.73
C ARG A 194 -17.77 -8.77 20.55
N THR A 195 -17.26 -8.91 21.76
CA THR A 195 -17.92 -9.72 22.77
C THR A 195 -19.22 -9.02 23.13
N ALA A 196 -20.32 -9.75 22.97
CA ALA A 196 -21.67 -9.38 23.39
C ALA A 196 -21.77 -9.28 24.92
#